data_9894f570c3e4a4091f416640635f89fa
#
_entry.id   9894f570c3e4a4091f416640635f89fa
#
_cell.length_a   1.000
_cell.length_b   1.000
_cell.length_c   1.000
_cell.angle_alpha   90.00
_cell.angle_beta   90.00
_cell.angle_gamma   90.00
#
_symmetry.space_group_name_H-M   'P 1'
#
loop_
_entity.id
_entity.type
_entity.pdbx_description
1 polymer ?
#
loop_
_entity_poly.entity_id
_entity_poly.type
_entity_poly.pdbx_seq_one_letter_code
_entity_poly.pdbx_strand_id
1 'polypeptide(L)'
;MTHLFALSAAAADIMNISLRSRLSAARLTYIDSLHGTSRQQSFTASLLLDEAIRLCCPSVPRPLDIAANENGKPYLTAAPDVHFSLSHSAAWAVCAVSDHPVGVDIQQCRSFKPNIADRFFHPDEVQYLSSLSPADRENAFYTLWALKESYVKADGRGLRLLRQFCVDIACQPPAITVGAPGSLFVPDFPDPAYKLGVCVQEEHSEAPALTVLQHLSTP
;
A
#
# COMPACT_ATOMS: atom_id res chain seq x y z
N MET A 1 -4.59 14.85 7.12
CA MET A 1 -3.21 14.36 7.47
C MET A 1 -3.10 12.87 7.15
N THR A 2 -1.97 12.44 6.59
CA THR A 2 -1.74 11.02 6.23
C THR A 2 -0.75 10.36 7.18
N HIS A 3 -1.12 9.20 7.72
CA HIS A 3 -0.29 8.36 8.58
C HIS A 3 0.11 7.09 7.83
N LEU A 4 1.36 6.67 7.99
CA LEU A 4 1.91 5.50 7.29
C LEU A 4 2.54 4.54 8.31
N PHE A 5 2.15 3.27 8.22
CA PHE A 5 2.59 2.23 9.14
C PHE A 5 3.15 1.02 8.38
N ALA A 6 4.11 0.35 8.98
CA ALA A 6 4.60 -0.95 8.51
C ALA A 6 4.67 -1.96 9.67
N LEU A 7 4.45 -3.22 9.36
CA LEU A 7 4.54 -4.34 10.30
C LEU A 7 5.20 -5.54 9.60
N SER A 8 6.20 -6.13 10.25
CA SER A 8 6.78 -7.39 9.78
C SER A 8 5.81 -8.55 10.03
N ALA A 9 5.73 -9.48 9.08
CA ALA A 9 4.95 -10.70 9.22
C ALA A 9 5.41 -11.55 10.43
N ALA A 10 6.67 -11.44 10.85
CA ALA A 10 7.20 -12.09 12.03
C ALA A 10 6.59 -11.58 13.35
N ALA A 11 6.06 -10.35 13.37
CA ALA A 11 5.41 -9.76 14.56
C ALA A 11 3.94 -10.18 14.72
N ALA A 12 3.37 -10.94 13.77
CA ALA A 12 1.97 -11.33 13.73
C ALA A 12 1.83 -12.86 13.71
N ASP A 13 1.95 -13.49 14.88
CA ASP A 13 1.74 -14.95 14.99
C ASP A 13 0.26 -15.27 14.73
N ILE A 14 -0.01 -15.94 13.61
CA ILE A 14 -1.37 -16.33 13.19
C ILE A 14 -2.04 -17.35 14.12
N MET A 15 -1.30 -18.04 14.96
CA MET A 15 -1.82 -18.99 15.96
C MET A 15 -2.17 -18.30 17.28
N ASN A 16 -1.76 -17.05 17.46
CA ASN A 16 -2.03 -16.29 18.69
C ASN A 16 -3.52 -15.93 18.80
N ILE A 17 -4.21 -16.51 19.77
CA ILE A 17 -5.65 -16.36 20.00
C ILE A 17 -6.00 -14.88 20.30
N SER A 18 -5.17 -14.19 21.08
CA SER A 18 -5.38 -12.79 21.43
C SER A 18 -5.32 -11.87 20.21
N LEU A 19 -4.39 -12.12 19.28
CA LEU A 19 -4.32 -11.38 18.01
C LEU A 19 -5.52 -11.69 17.11
N ARG A 20 -5.93 -12.94 17.05
CA ARG A 20 -7.10 -13.37 16.27
C ARG A 20 -8.40 -12.72 16.77
N SER A 21 -8.57 -12.58 18.08
CA SER A 21 -9.79 -11.97 18.67
C SER A 21 -9.98 -10.48 18.31
N ARG A 22 -8.96 -9.82 17.79
CA ARG A 22 -9.02 -8.43 17.30
C ARG A 22 -9.78 -8.30 15.96
N LEU A 23 -9.91 -9.40 15.21
CA LEU A 23 -10.49 -9.42 13.86
C LEU A 23 -11.93 -9.96 13.89
N SER A 24 -12.77 -9.46 12.98
CA SER A 24 -14.14 -9.96 12.84
C SER A 24 -14.16 -11.42 12.39
N ALA A 25 -15.23 -12.14 12.75
CA ALA A 25 -15.42 -13.54 12.36
C ALA A 25 -15.39 -13.72 10.83
N ALA A 26 -16.01 -12.80 10.07
CA ALA A 26 -15.99 -12.83 8.62
C ALA A 26 -14.57 -12.68 8.06
N ARG A 27 -13.76 -11.77 8.65
CA ARG A 27 -12.37 -11.58 8.24
C ARG A 27 -11.51 -12.80 8.54
N LEU A 28 -11.69 -13.43 9.70
CA LEU A 28 -11.00 -14.66 10.07
C LEU A 28 -11.38 -15.81 9.13
N THR A 29 -12.67 -15.98 8.81
CA THR A 29 -13.12 -17.00 7.85
C THR A 29 -12.42 -16.83 6.49
N TYR A 30 -12.32 -15.60 5.99
CA TYR A 30 -11.58 -15.32 4.75
C TYR A 30 -10.09 -15.67 4.88
N ILE A 31 -9.43 -15.24 5.94
CA ILE A 31 -8.00 -15.53 6.18
C ILE A 31 -7.76 -17.03 6.27
N ASP A 32 -8.63 -17.75 6.96
CA ASP A 32 -8.50 -19.21 7.15
C ASP A 32 -8.77 -20.01 5.86
N SER A 33 -9.45 -19.42 4.87
CA SER A 33 -9.59 -20.00 3.53
C SER A 33 -8.32 -19.87 2.66
N LEU A 34 -7.38 -19.00 3.04
CA LEU A 34 -6.12 -18.82 2.34
C LEU A 34 -5.07 -19.84 2.82
N HIS A 35 -4.04 -20.06 1.99
CA HIS A 35 -2.96 -20.99 2.26
C HIS A 35 -1.57 -20.33 2.22
N GLY A 36 -0.61 -20.94 2.92
CA GLY A 36 0.80 -20.56 2.88
C GLY A 36 1.04 -19.07 3.22
N THR A 37 1.89 -18.43 2.45
CA THR A 37 2.30 -17.04 2.65
C THR A 37 1.14 -16.06 2.51
N SER A 38 0.18 -16.32 1.63
CA SER A 38 -0.99 -15.44 1.44
C SER A 38 -1.84 -15.34 2.70
N ARG A 39 -1.99 -16.44 3.44
CA ARG A 39 -2.71 -16.47 4.72
C ARG A 39 -2.03 -15.60 5.75
N GLN A 40 -0.70 -15.76 5.92
CA GLN A 40 0.09 -14.97 6.86
C GLN A 40 0.07 -13.48 6.50
N GLN A 41 0.26 -13.14 5.23
CA GLN A 41 0.25 -11.74 4.76
C GLN A 41 -1.11 -11.08 4.98
N SER A 42 -2.20 -11.77 4.67
CA SER A 42 -3.56 -11.27 4.87
C SER A 42 -3.86 -11.04 6.36
N PHE A 43 -3.40 -11.93 7.23
CA PHE A 43 -3.52 -11.80 8.69
C PHE A 43 -2.74 -10.60 9.20
N THR A 44 -1.45 -10.48 8.83
CA THR A 44 -0.57 -9.36 9.19
C THR A 44 -1.15 -8.02 8.76
N ALA A 45 -1.60 -7.92 7.50
CA ALA A 45 -2.19 -6.69 6.97
C ALA A 45 -3.49 -6.30 7.71
N SER A 46 -4.30 -7.28 8.12
CA SER A 46 -5.54 -7.04 8.87
C SER A 46 -5.26 -6.51 10.29
N LEU A 47 -4.27 -7.08 10.97
CA LEU A 47 -3.84 -6.62 12.28
C LEU A 47 -3.19 -5.23 12.21
N LEU A 48 -2.41 -4.98 11.14
CA LEU A 48 -1.82 -3.67 10.92
C LEU A 48 -2.89 -2.60 10.72
N LEU A 49 -3.95 -2.90 9.94
CA LEU A 49 -5.07 -1.98 9.79
C LEU A 49 -5.77 -1.71 11.12
N ASP A 50 -6.08 -2.75 11.89
CA ASP A 50 -6.74 -2.60 13.18
C ASP A 50 -5.89 -1.72 14.13
N GLU A 51 -4.58 -1.92 14.15
CA GLU A 51 -3.65 -1.12 14.96
C GLU A 51 -3.56 0.33 14.46
N ALA A 52 -3.44 0.53 13.14
CA ALA A 52 -3.37 1.86 12.54
C ALA A 52 -4.64 2.67 12.83
N ILE A 53 -5.83 2.07 12.69
CA ILE A 53 -7.10 2.72 13.02
C ILE A 53 -7.20 2.98 14.52
N ARG A 54 -6.70 2.08 15.38
CA ARG A 54 -6.68 2.30 16.82
C ARG A 54 -5.84 3.54 17.19
N LEU A 55 -4.73 3.75 16.50
CA LEU A 55 -3.83 4.87 16.77
C LEU A 55 -4.35 6.20 16.20
N CYS A 56 -4.91 6.18 14.99
CA CYS A 56 -5.34 7.39 14.29
C CYS A 56 -6.79 7.78 14.60
N CYS A 57 -7.67 6.79 14.80
CA CYS A 57 -9.12 6.96 14.89
C CYS A 57 -9.68 6.10 16.05
N PRO A 58 -9.34 6.37 17.31
CA PRO A 58 -9.68 5.50 18.45
C PRO A 58 -11.18 5.36 18.72
N SER A 59 -12.00 6.26 18.18
CA SER A 59 -13.46 6.23 18.29
C SER A 59 -14.13 5.24 17.33
N VAL A 60 -13.41 4.70 16.33
CA VAL A 60 -13.97 3.71 15.40
C VAL A 60 -14.23 2.40 16.13
N PRO A 61 -15.47 1.84 16.05
CA PRO A 61 -15.83 0.59 16.74
C PRO A 61 -14.96 -0.60 16.27
N ARG A 62 -14.72 -1.54 17.19
CA ARG A 62 -13.98 -2.79 16.92
C ARG A 62 -14.78 -4.01 17.33
N PRO A 63 -14.57 -5.17 16.68
CA PRO A 63 -13.68 -5.37 15.53
C PRO A 63 -14.11 -4.54 14.31
N LEU A 64 -13.14 -4.16 13.45
CA LEU A 64 -13.42 -3.34 12.28
C LEU A 64 -14.39 -4.05 11.34
N ASP A 65 -15.41 -3.31 10.90
CA ASP A 65 -16.34 -3.74 9.86
C ASP A 65 -15.94 -3.06 8.55
N ILE A 66 -15.61 -3.89 7.53
CA ILE A 66 -15.03 -3.45 6.26
C ILE A 66 -15.93 -3.96 5.13
N ALA A 67 -16.42 -3.03 4.33
CA ALA A 67 -17.09 -3.32 3.07
C ALA A 67 -16.20 -2.95 1.89
N ALA A 68 -16.63 -3.27 0.68
CA ALA A 68 -15.99 -2.86 -0.56
C ALA A 68 -16.96 -2.05 -1.41
N ASN A 69 -16.43 -1.03 -2.10
CA ASN A 69 -17.21 -0.28 -3.07
C ASN A 69 -17.40 -1.10 -4.38
N GLU A 70 -18.10 -0.54 -5.36
CA GLU A 70 -18.39 -1.17 -6.66
C GLU A 70 -17.13 -1.62 -7.45
N ASN A 71 -16.00 -0.98 -7.19
CA ASN A 71 -14.73 -1.30 -7.81
C ASN A 71 -13.84 -2.22 -6.94
N GLY A 72 -14.31 -2.65 -5.77
CA GLY A 72 -13.60 -3.53 -4.86
C GLY A 72 -12.64 -2.82 -3.89
N LYS A 73 -12.58 -1.46 -3.87
CA LYS A 73 -11.79 -0.73 -2.88
C LYS A 73 -12.45 -0.85 -1.50
N PRO A 74 -11.71 -1.33 -0.47
CA PRO A 74 -12.25 -1.48 0.88
C PRO A 74 -12.45 -0.13 1.57
N TYR A 75 -13.47 -0.05 2.44
CA TYR A 75 -13.74 1.10 3.30
C TYR A 75 -14.34 0.65 4.66
N LEU A 76 -14.20 1.51 5.68
CA LEU A 76 -14.78 1.28 7.00
C LEU A 76 -16.26 1.69 6.99
N THR A 77 -17.17 0.77 7.33
CA THR A 77 -18.62 1.06 7.31
C THR A 77 -19.02 2.07 8.38
N ALA A 78 -18.36 2.04 9.54
CA ALA A 78 -18.62 2.93 10.66
C ALA A 78 -17.91 4.29 10.54
N ALA A 79 -16.97 4.47 9.58
CA ALA A 79 -16.20 5.69 9.39
C ALA A 79 -15.81 5.86 7.91
N PRO A 80 -16.78 6.11 7.00
CA PRO A 80 -16.53 6.15 5.55
C PRO A 80 -15.61 7.31 5.12
N ASP A 81 -15.49 8.34 5.93
CA ASP A 81 -14.59 9.49 5.70
C ASP A 81 -13.13 9.21 6.11
N VAL A 82 -12.88 8.09 6.77
CA VAL A 82 -11.51 7.63 7.07
C VAL A 82 -11.05 6.74 5.93
N HIS A 83 -10.16 7.29 5.10
CA HIS A 83 -9.58 6.56 3.99
C HIS A 83 -8.41 5.72 4.44
N PHE A 84 -8.31 4.50 3.93
CA PHE A 84 -7.16 3.65 4.17
C PHE A 84 -6.74 2.87 2.94
N SER A 85 -5.51 2.44 2.92
CA SER A 85 -4.97 1.53 1.90
C SER A 85 -4.00 0.55 2.53
N LEU A 86 -4.00 -0.68 2.02
CA LEU A 86 -3.13 -1.77 2.46
C LEU A 86 -2.31 -2.31 1.30
N SER A 87 -1.08 -2.69 1.60
CA SER A 87 -0.27 -3.52 0.72
C SER A 87 0.57 -4.49 1.54
N HIS A 88 1.01 -5.57 0.91
CA HIS A 88 1.94 -6.51 1.51
C HIS A 88 2.84 -7.13 0.43
N SER A 89 4.08 -7.37 0.77
CA SER A 89 5.04 -8.04 -0.09
C SER A 89 6.02 -8.83 0.77
N ALA A 90 6.16 -10.14 0.49
CA ALA A 90 7.01 -11.06 1.24
C ALA A 90 6.85 -10.90 2.77
N ALA A 91 7.84 -10.32 3.46
CA ALA A 91 7.89 -10.24 4.91
C ALA A 91 7.17 -9.01 5.51
N TRP A 92 6.64 -8.10 4.69
CA TRP A 92 6.10 -6.84 5.18
C TRP A 92 4.65 -6.60 4.76
N ALA A 93 3.89 -5.99 5.66
CA ALA A 93 2.62 -5.32 5.38
C ALA A 93 2.79 -3.82 5.66
N VAL A 94 2.10 -2.98 4.86
CA VAL A 94 2.05 -1.53 5.03
C VAL A 94 0.60 -1.05 4.99
N CYS A 95 0.32 0.00 5.74
CA CYS A 95 -0.99 0.63 5.84
C CYS A 95 -0.84 2.14 5.81
N ALA A 96 -1.62 2.80 4.96
CA ALA A 96 -1.82 4.24 5.00
C ALA A 96 -3.23 4.54 5.51
N VAL A 97 -3.37 5.55 6.39
CA VAL A 97 -4.64 6.08 6.90
C VAL A 97 -4.64 7.58 6.68
N SER A 98 -5.70 8.13 6.10
CA SER A 98 -5.79 9.53 5.70
C SER A 98 -7.22 10.07 5.74
N ASP A 99 -7.36 11.38 5.83
CA ASP A 99 -8.59 12.16 5.61
C ASP A 99 -8.89 12.40 4.12
N HIS A 100 -7.97 12.02 3.21
CA HIS A 100 -8.16 12.04 1.76
C HIS A 100 -8.00 10.65 1.15
N PRO A 101 -8.56 10.38 -0.05
CA PRO A 101 -8.34 9.12 -0.73
C PRO A 101 -6.85 8.83 -0.87
N VAL A 102 -6.42 7.69 -0.33
CA VAL A 102 -5.02 7.31 -0.22
C VAL A 102 -4.79 5.93 -0.81
N GLY A 103 -3.59 5.71 -1.34
CA GLY A 103 -3.09 4.42 -1.77
C GLY A 103 -1.65 4.21 -1.29
N VAL A 104 -1.33 2.99 -0.90
CA VAL A 104 0.02 2.56 -0.55
C VAL A 104 0.35 1.27 -1.25
N ASP A 105 1.58 1.15 -1.72
CA ASP A 105 2.09 -0.10 -2.26
C ASP A 105 3.53 -0.36 -1.83
N ILE A 106 3.84 -1.63 -1.52
CA ILE A 106 5.18 -2.10 -1.19
C ILE A 106 5.56 -3.24 -2.11
N GLN A 107 6.77 -3.18 -2.68
CA GLN A 107 7.29 -4.19 -3.59
C GLN A 107 8.65 -4.69 -3.11
N GLN A 108 8.79 -6.01 -2.96
CA GLN A 108 10.11 -6.61 -2.84
C GLN A 108 10.81 -6.55 -4.20
N CYS A 109 11.97 -5.90 -4.25
CA CYS A 109 12.80 -5.84 -5.45
C CYS A 109 13.34 -7.23 -5.77
N ARG A 110 13.16 -7.65 -7.02
CA ARG A 110 13.63 -8.91 -7.57
C ARG A 110 14.20 -8.62 -8.95
N SER A 111 14.63 -9.64 -9.68
CA SER A 111 15.08 -9.43 -11.07
C SER A 111 13.98 -8.79 -11.92
N PHE A 112 14.36 -7.71 -12.60
CA PHE A 112 13.50 -6.93 -13.48
C PHE A 112 13.00 -7.77 -14.67
N LYS A 113 11.72 -7.63 -15.01
CA LYS A 113 11.09 -8.28 -16.16
C LYS A 113 10.61 -7.21 -17.15
N PRO A 114 11.33 -6.96 -18.26
CA PRO A 114 11.02 -5.87 -19.19
C PRO A 114 9.58 -5.91 -19.73
N ASN A 115 9.06 -7.08 -20.07
CA ASN A 115 7.72 -7.27 -20.60
C ASN A 115 6.59 -6.81 -19.64
N ILE A 116 6.86 -6.66 -18.38
CA ILE A 116 5.91 -6.10 -17.41
C ILE A 116 5.78 -4.59 -17.61
N ALA A 117 6.90 -3.88 -17.77
CA ALA A 117 6.88 -2.44 -18.04
C ALA A 117 6.14 -2.16 -19.37
N ASP A 118 6.47 -2.87 -20.45
CA ASP A 118 5.81 -2.71 -21.75
C ASP A 118 4.29 -2.91 -21.71
N ARG A 119 3.84 -3.80 -20.83
CA ARG A 119 2.42 -4.11 -20.68
C ARG A 119 1.63 -3.11 -19.84
N PHE A 120 2.23 -2.58 -18.79
CA PHE A 120 1.50 -1.85 -17.75
C PHE A 120 1.89 -0.38 -17.60
N PHE A 121 3.05 0.05 -18.13
CA PHE A 121 3.52 1.41 -17.95
C PHE A 121 3.11 2.31 -19.13
N HIS A 122 3.11 3.63 -18.87
CA HIS A 122 2.94 4.62 -19.92
C HIS A 122 4.15 4.58 -20.89
N PRO A 123 3.99 4.86 -22.19
CA PRO A 123 5.11 4.85 -23.13
C PRO A 123 6.31 5.68 -22.70
N ASP A 124 6.11 6.85 -22.11
CA ASP A 124 7.18 7.72 -21.65
C ASP A 124 7.96 7.11 -20.49
N GLU A 125 7.29 6.39 -19.58
CA GLU A 125 7.93 5.65 -18.49
C GLU A 125 8.77 4.48 -19.03
N VAL A 126 8.28 3.78 -20.05
CA VAL A 126 9.04 2.70 -20.74
C VAL A 126 10.27 3.28 -21.42
N GLN A 127 10.14 4.42 -22.09
CA GLN A 127 11.26 5.12 -22.72
C GLN A 127 12.29 5.55 -21.67
N TYR A 128 11.84 6.14 -20.55
CA TYR A 128 12.72 6.51 -19.46
C TYR A 128 13.51 5.32 -18.90
N LEU A 129 12.82 4.22 -18.58
CA LEU A 129 13.46 2.99 -18.10
C LEU A 129 14.49 2.45 -19.10
N SER A 130 14.20 2.53 -20.39
CA SER A 130 15.10 2.04 -21.46
C SER A 130 16.37 2.88 -21.58
N SER A 131 16.35 4.16 -21.17
CA SER A 131 17.50 5.07 -21.19
C SER A 131 18.48 4.83 -20.03
N LEU A 132 18.07 4.10 -18.98
CA LEU A 132 18.86 3.89 -17.78
C LEU A 132 19.85 2.72 -17.91
N SER A 133 20.91 2.76 -17.11
CA SER A 133 21.78 1.60 -16.92
C SER A 133 20.99 0.39 -16.35
N PRO A 134 21.44 -0.85 -16.57
CA PRO A 134 20.71 -2.03 -16.05
C PRO A 134 20.46 -1.98 -14.55
N ALA A 135 21.40 -1.48 -13.76
CA ALA A 135 21.29 -1.38 -12.29
C ALA A 135 20.26 -0.30 -11.88
N ASP A 136 20.34 0.89 -12.51
CA ASP A 136 19.40 1.98 -12.23
C ASP A 136 17.98 1.66 -12.71
N ARG A 137 17.87 0.93 -13.82
CA ARG A 137 16.59 0.52 -14.41
C ARG A 137 15.77 -0.36 -13.46
N GLU A 138 16.42 -1.31 -12.79
CA GLU A 138 15.71 -2.17 -11.84
C GLU A 138 15.15 -1.35 -10.67
N ASN A 139 15.97 -0.48 -10.10
CA ASN A 139 15.55 0.41 -9.03
C ASN A 139 14.40 1.35 -9.46
N ALA A 140 14.52 1.98 -10.62
CA ALA A 140 13.51 2.86 -11.19
C ALA A 140 12.19 2.11 -11.51
N PHE A 141 12.29 0.88 -12.02
CA PHE A 141 11.11 0.04 -12.29
C PHE A 141 10.30 -0.21 -11.02
N TYR A 142 10.92 -0.65 -9.92
CA TYR A 142 10.19 -0.93 -8.69
C TYR A 142 9.66 0.34 -8.03
N THR A 143 10.36 1.46 -8.16
CA THR A 143 9.86 2.78 -7.73
C THR A 143 8.61 3.18 -8.50
N LEU A 144 8.66 3.12 -9.83
CA LEU A 144 7.49 3.39 -10.68
C LEU A 144 6.35 2.43 -10.40
N TRP A 145 6.63 1.13 -10.24
CA TRP A 145 5.61 0.13 -9.97
C TRP A 145 4.87 0.45 -8.65
N ALA A 146 5.62 0.68 -7.55
CA ALA A 146 5.03 1.00 -6.25
C ALA A 146 4.20 2.31 -6.30
N LEU A 147 4.69 3.35 -6.99
CA LEU A 147 3.94 4.59 -7.15
C LEU A 147 2.68 4.41 -8.01
N LYS A 148 2.77 3.67 -9.10
CA LYS A 148 1.63 3.40 -9.98
C LYS A 148 0.55 2.57 -9.29
N GLU A 149 0.94 1.52 -8.57
CA GLU A 149 0.00 0.73 -7.76
C GLU A 149 -0.62 1.56 -6.62
N SER A 150 0.17 2.42 -5.95
CA SER A 150 -0.38 3.33 -4.94
C SER A 150 -1.39 4.31 -5.52
N TYR A 151 -1.12 4.89 -6.70
CA TYR A 151 -2.08 5.76 -7.40
C TYR A 151 -3.38 5.01 -7.74
N VAL A 152 -3.28 3.82 -8.31
CA VAL A 152 -4.45 2.99 -8.67
C VAL A 152 -5.28 2.63 -7.43
N LYS A 153 -4.64 2.34 -6.30
CA LYS A 153 -5.31 2.07 -5.03
C LYS A 153 -5.97 3.32 -4.44
N ALA A 154 -5.34 4.50 -4.58
CA ALA A 154 -5.94 5.76 -4.17
C ALA A 154 -7.19 6.08 -5.00
N ASP A 155 -7.10 5.95 -6.31
CA ASP A 155 -8.19 6.19 -7.27
C ASP A 155 -9.33 5.18 -7.11
N GLY A 156 -9.03 3.90 -6.95
CA GLY A 156 -9.99 2.82 -6.72
C GLY A 156 -10.66 2.25 -7.97
N ARG A 157 -10.31 2.68 -9.18
CA ARG A 157 -10.84 2.14 -10.45
C ARG A 157 -10.12 0.89 -10.95
N GLY A 158 -9.06 0.44 -10.26
CA GLY A 158 -8.35 -0.79 -10.55
C GLY A 158 -7.27 -0.70 -11.62
N LEU A 159 -6.60 -1.82 -11.88
CA LEU A 159 -5.36 -1.94 -12.68
C LEU A 159 -5.47 -1.44 -14.14
N ARG A 160 -6.68 -1.30 -14.69
CA ARG A 160 -6.91 -0.75 -16.04
C ARG A 160 -6.37 0.66 -16.22
N LEU A 161 -6.14 1.38 -15.10
CA LEU A 161 -5.60 2.73 -15.13
C LEU A 161 -4.09 2.77 -15.39
N LEU A 162 -3.33 1.71 -15.13
CA LEU A 162 -1.87 1.73 -15.11
C LEU A 162 -1.21 2.35 -16.35
N ARG A 163 -1.80 2.20 -17.53
CA ARG A 163 -1.30 2.81 -18.79
C ARG A 163 -1.88 4.19 -19.10
N GLN A 164 -2.85 4.66 -18.32
CA GLN A 164 -3.61 5.88 -18.63
C GLN A 164 -3.03 7.13 -17.95
N PHE A 165 -2.04 6.95 -17.09
CA PHE A 165 -1.34 8.03 -16.42
C PHE A 165 0.17 7.81 -16.46
N CYS A 166 0.92 8.89 -16.31
CA CYS A 166 2.37 8.90 -16.32
C CYS A 166 2.93 9.52 -15.05
N VAL A 167 3.96 8.90 -14.52
CA VAL A 167 4.69 9.36 -13.33
C VAL A 167 6.12 9.71 -13.74
N ASP A 168 6.56 10.92 -13.43
CA ASP A 168 7.96 11.34 -13.52
C ASP A 168 8.64 11.13 -12.17
N ILE A 169 9.61 10.22 -12.13
CA ILE A 169 10.44 9.95 -10.96
C ILE A 169 11.82 10.62 -11.04
N ALA A 170 12.13 11.34 -12.12
CA ALA A 170 13.36 12.11 -12.23
C ALA A 170 13.29 13.41 -11.42
N CYS A 171 12.09 13.90 -11.13
CA CYS A 171 11.87 15.05 -10.24
C CYS A 171 11.69 14.58 -8.77
N GLN A 172 11.89 15.53 -7.83
CA GLN A 172 11.73 15.32 -6.39
C GLN A 172 10.84 16.41 -5.79
N PRO A 173 9.67 16.08 -5.22
CA PRO A 173 9.05 14.76 -5.18
C PRO A 173 8.63 14.26 -6.56
N PRO A 174 8.35 12.95 -6.74
CA PRO A 174 7.79 12.42 -7.98
C PRO A 174 6.48 13.10 -8.36
N ALA A 175 6.25 13.31 -9.65
CA ALA A 175 5.09 14.03 -10.15
C ALA A 175 4.23 13.20 -11.11
N ILE A 176 2.92 13.45 -11.10
CA ILE A 176 2.00 12.94 -12.11
C ILE A 176 2.00 13.92 -13.29
N THR A 177 2.50 13.48 -14.45
CA THR A 177 2.59 14.33 -15.66
C THR A 177 1.41 14.13 -16.60
N VAL A 178 0.74 12.99 -16.50
CA VAL A 178 -0.51 12.66 -17.21
C VAL A 178 -1.44 11.96 -16.24
N GLY A 179 -2.69 12.41 -16.14
CA GLY A 179 -3.69 11.81 -15.25
C GLY A 179 -4.33 12.80 -14.29
N ALA A 180 -5.09 12.32 -13.34
CA ALA A 180 -5.66 13.15 -12.28
C ALA A 180 -4.57 13.57 -11.28
N PRO A 181 -4.64 14.81 -10.73
CA PRO A 181 -3.62 15.30 -9.81
C PRO A 181 -3.61 14.51 -8.49
N GLY A 182 -2.49 14.60 -7.79
CA GLY A 182 -2.26 14.00 -6.47
C GLY A 182 -0.80 14.09 -6.08
N SER A 183 -0.53 13.94 -4.81
CA SER A 183 0.82 13.93 -4.26
C SER A 183 1.39 12.52 -4.21
N LEU A 184 2.59 12.34 -4.72
CA LEU A 184 3.32 11.07 -4.74
C LEU A 184 4.53 11.13 -3.82
N PHE A 185 4.77 10.04 -3.08
CA PHE A 185 5.90 9.93 -2.17
C PHE A 185 6.58 8.57 -2.27
N VAL A 186 7.89 8.56 -2.11
CA VAL A 186 8.73 7.36 -1.97
C VAL A 186 9.41 7.42 -0.60
N PRO A 187 8.69 7.06 0.48
CA PRO A 187 9.28 7.08 1.81
C PRO A 187 10.44 6.09 1.92
N ASP A 188 11.46 6.46 2.69
CA ASP A 188 12.53 5.54 3.04
C ASP A 188 11.97 4.33 3.79
N PHE A 189 12.37 3.14 3.35
CA PHE A 189 11.97 1.90 3.99
C PHE A 189 13.20 1.23 4.64
N PRO A 190 13.07 0.68 5.87
CA PRO A 190 14.23 0.17 6.62
C PRO A 190 14.92 -1.03 5.98
N ASP A 191 14.25 -1.73 5.05
CA ASP A 191 14.83 -2.81 4.28
C ASP A 191 15.03 -2.36 2.82
N PRO A 192 16.28 -2.17 2.36
CA PRO A 192 16.57 -1.67 1.00
C PRO A 192 16.13 -2.62 -0.12
N ALA A 193 15.81 -3.89 0.22
CA ALA A 193 15.25 -4.84 -0.73
C ALA A 193 13.79 -4.51 -1.12
N TYR A 194 13.19 -3.45 -0.56
CA TYR A 194 11.82 -3.06 -0.85
C TYR A 194 11.73 -1.63 -1.36
N LYS A 195 10.72 -1.38 -2.19
CA LYS A 195 10.27 -0.04 -2.58
C LYS A 195 8.87 0.21 -2.07
N LEU A 196 8.68 1.38 -1.49
CA LEU A 196 7.43 1.85 -0.94
C LEU A 196 6.95 3.06 -1.73
N GLY A 197 5.70 3.01 -2.20
CA GLY A 197 5.04 4.13 -2.89
C GLY A 197 3.77 4.53 -2.14
N VAL A 198 3.54 5.82 -2.02
CA VAL A 198 2.31 6.41 -1.45
C VAL A 198 1.74 7.43 -2.42
N CYS A 199 0.42 7.39 -2.61
CA CYS A 199 -0.33 8.39 -3.33
C CYS A 199 -1.45 8.93 -2.44
N VAL A 200 -1.55 10.25 -2.33
CA VAL A 200 -2.67 10.97 -1.70
C VAL A 200 -3.36 11.77 -2.78
N GLN A 201 -4.69 11.62 -2.93
CA GLN A 201 -5.47 12.39 -3.89
C GLN A 201 -5.79 13.79 -3.35
N GLU A 202 -4.73 14.49 -3.01
CA GLU A 202 -4.71 15.87 -2.62
C GLU A 202 -3.42 16.50 -3.15
N GLU A 203 -3.51 17.67 -3.78
CA GLU A 203 -2.33 18.40 -4.21
C GLU A 203 -1.63 19.04 -3.00
N HIS A 204 -0.31 19.04 -3.05
CA HIS A 204 0.53 19.66 -2.00
C HIS A 204 0.41 19.02 -0.61
N SER A 205 0.04 17.73 -0.53
CA SER A 205 0.10 16.99 0.72
C SER A 205 1.54 16.92 1.25
N GLU A 206 1.68 16.90 2.56
CA GLU A 206 2.97 16.63 3.20
C GLU A 206 3.34 15.16 3.10
N ALA A 207 4.65 14.89 2.97
CA ALA A 207 5.15 13.53 2.93
C ALA A 207 4.86 12.80 4.25
N PRO A 208 4.17 11.65 4.23
CA PRO A 208 3.88 10.91 5.44
C PRO A 208 5.14 10.27 6.02
N ALA A 209 5.35 10.45 7.32
CA ALA A 209 6.40 9.75 8.04
C ALA A 209 6.02 8.28 8.26
N LEU A 210 6.95 7.36 7.95
CA LEU A 210 6.75 5.93 8.18
C LEU A 210 6.97 5.56 9.65
N THR A 211 5.97 4.95 10.26
CA THR A 211 6.06 4.33 11.59
C THR A 211 6.17 2.81 11.45
N VAL A 212 7.32 2.24 11.80
CA VAL A 212 7.49 0.78 11.85
C VAL A 212 7.08 0.26 13.22
N LEU A 213 6.02 -0.51 13.25
CA LEU A 213 5.53 -1.13 14.49
C LEU A 213 6.38 -2.36 14.84
N GLN A 214 6.98 -2.34 16.03
CA GLN A 214 7.76 -3.46 16.53
C GLN A 214 6.87 -4.54 17.16
N HIS A 215 5.74 -4.11 17.76
CA HIS A 215 4.77 -4.96 18.44
C HIS A 215 3.37 -4.43 18.18
N LEU A 216 2.41 -5.32 18.23
CA LEU A 216 0.99 -4.97 18.27
C LEU A 216 0.57 -4.77 19.73
N SER A 217 -0.29 -3.81 19.98
CA SER A 217 -0.86 -3.61 21.31
C SER A 217 -1.62 -4.87 21.75
N THR A 218 -1.51 -5.19 23.03
CA THR A 218 -2.41 -6.19 23.64
C THR A 218 -3.82 -5.65 23.68
N PRO A 219 -4.84 -6.49 23.52
CA PRO A 219 -6.25 -6.09 23.62
C PRO A 219 -6.59 -5.42 24.94
#